data_a333a3cf81c1c85036f20a7229bce2e5
#
_entry.id   a333a3cf81c1c85036f20a7229bce2e5
#
_cell.length_a   1.000
_cell.length_b   1.000
_cell.length_c   1.000
_cell.angle_alpha   90.00
_cell.angle_beta   90.00
_cell.angle_gamma   90.00
#
_symmetry.space_group_name_H-M   'P 1'
#
loop_
_entity.id
_entity.type
_entity.pdbx_description
1 polymer ?
#
loop_
_entity_poly.entity_id
_entity_poly.type
_entity_poly.pdbx_seq_one_letter_code
_entity_poly.pdbx_strand_id
1 'polypeptide(L)'
;MKTFAKALTSLAAVAATLAFTPAHAVVVTFGGQNTNVAGGDNSGLTSNYVPVSNIVDPSTGYFIETFDAATANPWLNGGLPGTTALHPGANMNIQQGAGCSINSYGTLSITADGGGFAVRDGSANYAATPANDSTCFGYGPQQGGTLPASVKVDYTTFLGASGAKINYLGVYYGSIDNYNNIAFYGTNGNLLQIAGGLLADGLITGAEILAANGGHTGNQTQPGSNVYVNLAFAPGEEFTAFEFRTTGVAFEFDNVVVGINNRTPEPASLALLGIGLVGLAASRRRKN
;
A
#
# COMPACT_ATOMS: atom_id res chain seq x y z
N MET A 1 14.69 52.92 -24.58
CA MET A 1 14.10 51.64 -24.92
C MET A 1 14.99 50.42 -24.68
N LYS A 2 16.31 50.51 -24.49
CA LYS A 2 17.23 49.34 -24.29
C LYS A 2 17.26 48.80 -22.84
N THR A 3 16.84 49.55 -21.86
CA THR A 3 16.86 49.16 -20.43
C THR A 3 15.62 48.31 -19.98
N PHE A 4 14.50 48.41 -20.69
CA PHE A 4 13.28 47.64 -20.37
C PHE A 4 13.38 46.18 -20.85
N ALA A 5 14.16 45.89 -21.89
CA ALA A 5 14.31 44.53 -22.39
C ALA A 5 15.10 43.62 -21.43
N LYS A 6 16.07 44.19 -20.71
CA LYS A 6 16.90 43.44 -19.73
C LYS A 6 16.16 43.05 -18.46
N ALA A 7 15.16 43.85 -18.05
CA ALA A 7 14.36 43.54 -16.87
C ALA A 7 13.34 42.41 -17.09
N LEU A 8 12.82 42.26 -18.32
CA LEU A 8 11.91 41.19 -18.67
C LEU A 8 12.57 39.81 -18.78
N THR A 9 13.82 39.78 -19.27
CA THR A 9 14.58 38.53 -19.36
C THR A 9 15.00 38.02 -17.98
N SER A 10 15.29 38.88 -17.03
CA SER A 10 15.64 38.48 -15.65
C SER A 10 14.44 37.93 -14.87
N LEU A 11 13.22 38.43 -15.11
CA LEU A 11 12.02 37.95 -14.46
C LEU A 11 11.54 36.59 -15.01
N ALA A 12 11.77 36.33 -16.31
CA ALA A 12 11.47 35.04 -16.93
C ALA A 12 12.44 33.94 -16.47
N ALA A 13 13.71 34.27 -16.22
CA ALA A 13 14.71 33.34 -15.72
C ALA A 13 14.47 32.94 -14.26
N VAL A 14 14.00 33.86 -13.41
CA VAL A 14 13.64 33.55 -12.00
C VAL A 14 12.34 32.72 -11.90
N ALA A 15 11.40 32.92 -12.81
CA ALA A 15 10.18 32.08 -12.85
C ALA A 15 10.44 30.64 -13.33
N ALA A 16 11.46 30.42 -14.12
CA ALA A 16 11.84 29.09 -14.62
C ALA A 16 12.59 28.24 -13.59
N THR A 17 13.21 28.85 -12.57
CA THR A 17 13.95 28.12 -11.52
C THR A 17 13.07 27.71 -10.32
N LEU A 18 11.82 28.10 -10.29
CA LEU A 18 10.81 27.60 -9.36
C LEU A 18 10.02 26.41 -9.93
N ALA A 19 10.59 25.63 -10.83
CA ALA A 19 10.12 24.29 -11.10
C ALA A 19 10.37 23.49 -9.82
N PHE A 20 9.37 23.44 -8.93
CA PHE A 20 9.35 22.53 -7.81
C PHE A 20 9.53 21.13 -8.40
N THR A 21 10.72 20.55 -8.23
CA THR A 21 10.82 19.11 -8.33
C THR A 21 9.91 18.56 -7.23
N PRO A 22 8.88 17.79 -7.54
CA PRO A 22 8.10 17.15 -6.50
C PRO A 22 9.09 16.41 -5.60
N ALA A 23 8.98 16.60 -4.29
CA ALA A 23 9.74 15.79 -3.35
C ALA A 23 9.24 14.36 -3.51
N HIS A 24 9.99 13.55 -4.24
CA HIS A 24 9.72 12.15 -4.42
C HIS A 24 10.18 11.44 -3.14
N ALA A 25 9.25 10.94 -2.36
CA ALA A 25 9.52 10.07 -1.22
C ALA A 25 8.26 9.35 -0.79
N VAL A 26 8.33 8.03 -0.69
CA VAL A 26 7.31 7.25 0.03
C VAL A 26 7.32 7.70 1.49
N VAL A 27 6.16 8.10 1.99
CA VAL A 27 5.98 8.49 3.39
C VAL A 27 5.60 7.24 4.18
N VAL A 28 6.45 6.87 5.13
CA VAL A 28 6.17 5.78 6.07
C VAL A 28 5.70 6.38 7.38
N THR A 29 4.53 5.96 7.86
CA THR A 29 4.02 6.30 9.18
C THR A 29 3.56 5.03 9.92
N PHE A 30 3.54 5.10 11.25
CA PHE A 30 3.23 3.98 12.11
C PHE A 30 1.97 4.24 12.92
N GLY A 31 1.26 3.15 13.25
CA GLY A 31 0.04 3.19 14.03
C GLY A 31 -1.22 3.08 13.17
N GLY A 32 -2.26 2.54 13.78
CA GLY A 32 -3.57 2.30 13.21
C GLY A 32 -4.65 2.32 14.28
N GLN A 33 -5.87 1.96 13.91
CA GLN A 33 -6.98 1.81 14.83
C GLN A 33 -6.89 0.44 15.52
N ASN A 34 -7.20 0.41 16.81
CA ASN A 34 -7.37 -0.86 17.54
C ASN A 34 -8.74 -1.48 17.18
N THR A 35 -8.72 -2.70 16.67
CA THR A 35 -9.93 -3.47 16.34
C THR A 35 -10.47 -4.28 17.51
N ASN A 36 -9.72 -4.41 18.60
CA ASN A 36 -10.14 -5.11 19.84
C ASN A 36 -10.99 -4.19 20.72
N VAL A 37 -12.07 -3.67 20.13
CA VAL A 37 -13.03 -2.74 20.74
C VAL A 37 -14.45 -3.21 20.42
N ALA A 38 -15.45 -2.63 21.10
CA ALA A 38 -16.85 -2.96 20.81
C ALA A 38 -17.20 -2.66 19.34
N GLY A 39 -17.65 -3.68 18.62
CA GLY A 39 -17.97 -3.59 17.19
C GLY A 39 -16.75 -3.77 16.25
N GLY A 40 -15.56 -3.99 16.80
CA GLY A 40 -14.38 -4.40 16.05
C GLY A 40 -14.35 -5.92 15.80
N ASP A 41 -13.44 -6.37 14.98
CA ASP A 41 -13.31 -7.78 14.57
C ASP A 41 -12.25 -8.57 15.35
N ASN A 42 -11.49 -7.90 16.23
CA ASN A 42 -10.40 -8.46 17.03
C ASN A 42 -9.15 -8.87 16.23
N SER A 43 -8.91 -8.27 15.09
CA SER A 43 -7.72 -8.48 14.25
C SER A 43 -6.51 -7.62 14.68
N GLY A 44 -6.52 -7.05 15.88
CA GLY A 44 -5.44 -6.26 16.45
C GLY A 44 -5.42 -4.81 15.96
N LEU A 45 -4.73 -4.50 14.86
CA LEU A 45 -4.63 -3.15 14.30
C LEU A 45 -5.08 -3.10 12.84
N THR A 46 -5.82 -2.07 12.47
CA THR A 46 -6.18 -1.78 11.08
C THR A 46 -5.90 -0.33 10.70
N SER A 47 -5.99 -0.01 9.40
CA SER A 47 -5.81 1.34 8.87
C SER A 47 -6.84 2.32 9.44
N ASN A 48 -6.41 3.58 9.63
CA ASN A 48 -7.32 4.68 9.96
C ASN A 48 -8.30 5.04 8.82
N TYR A 49 -8.14 4.45 7.64
CA TYR A 49 -8.98 4.70 6.46
C TYR A 49 -10.12 3.70 6.29
N VAL A 50 -10.18 2.66 7.12
CA VAL A 50 -11.24 1.65 7.12
C VAL A 50 -11.89 1.55 8.49
N PRO A 51 -13.13 1.05 8.62
CA PRO A 51 -13.77 0.83 9.91
C PRO A 51 -13.04 -0.22 10.76
N VAL A 52 -13.13 -0.12 12.07
CA VAL A 52 -12.56 -1.11 13.01
C VAL A 52 -13.15 -2.52 12.88
N SER A 53 -14.30 -2.65 12.22
CA SER A 53 -14.91 -3.93 11.82
C SER A 53 -14.31 -4.48 10.52
N ASN A 54 -13.29 -3.83 9.95
CA ASN A 54 -12.69 -4.17 8.66
C ASN A 54 -13.68 -4.22 7.48
N ILE A 55 -14.85 -3.64 7.62
CA ILE A 55 -15.83 -3.48 6.53
C ILE A 55 -15.45 -2.24 5.74
N VAL A 56 -15.18 -2.41 4.45
CA VAL A 56 -14.83 -1.31 3.54
C VAL A 56 -16.07 -0.84 2.78
N ASP A 57 -16.29 0.48 2.78
CA ASP A 57 -17.21 1.12 1.85
C ASP A 57 -16.45 1.46 0.56
N PRO A 58 -16.89 0.96 -0.62
CA PRO A 58 -16.26 1.23 -1.91
C PRO A 58 -16.16 2.71 -2.25
N SER A 59 -17.09 3.48 -1.79
CA SER A 59 -17.10 4.94 -2.04
C SER A 59 -15.89 5.65 -1.45
N THR A 60 -15.20 5.03 -0.47
CA THR A 60 -13.99 5.57 0.13
C THR A 60 -12.73 5.36 -0.70
N GLY A 61 -12.74 4.43 -1.66
CA GLY A 61 -11.59 4.07 -2.48
C GLY A 61 -10.54 3.21 -1.77
N TYR A 62 -10.86 2.67 -0.59
CA TYR A 62 -9.99 1.76 0.17
C TYR A 62 -10.54 0.35 0.17
N PHE A 63 -9.66 -0.64 -0.01
CA PHE A 63 -9.98 -2.06 -0.03
C PHE A 63 -9.12 -2.79 0.99
N ILE A 64 -9.69 -3.74 1.70
CA ILE A 64 -9.00 -4.48 2.75
C ILE A 64 -9.03 -5.99 2.50
N GLU A 65 -7.91 -6.66 2.77
CA GLU A 65 -7.78 -8.10 2.93
C GLU A 65 -7.56 -8.39 4.42
N THR A 66 -8.47 -9.16 5.03
CA THR A 66 -8.42 -9.53 6.45
C THR A 66 -8.11 -11.02 6.64
N PHE A 67 -7.95 -11.76 5.56
CA PHE A 67 -7.76 -13.22 5.57
C PHE A 67 -8.89 -14.03 6.24
N ASP A 68 -9.93 -13.39 6.74
CA ASP A 68 -11.12 -14.01 7.29
C ASP A 68 -12.09 -14.43 6.20
N ALA A 69 -13.05 -15.29 6.55
CA ALA A 69 -14.00 -15.80 5.58
C ALA A 69 -14.75 -14.69 4.85
N ALA A 70 -14.67 -14.68 3.54
CA ALA A 70 -15.33 -13.72 2.65
C ALA A 70 -16.83 -13.56 2.88
N THR A 71 -17.47 -14.57 3.44
CA THR A 71 -18.90 -14.60 3.77
C THR A 71 -19.30 -13.66 4.91
N ALA A 72 -18.36 -13.25 5.76
CA ALA A 72 -18.61 -12.32 6.85
C ALA A 72 -18.65 -10.87 6.38
N ASN A 73 -18.13 -10.57 5.19
CA ASN A 73 -18.06 -9.22 4.65
C ASN A 73 -19.17 -9.00 3.61
N PRO A 74 -20.28 -8.31 3.96
CA PRO A 74 -21.39 -8.06 3.04
C PRO A 74 -20.95 -7.24 1.80
N TRP A 75 -19.81 -6.61 1.88
CA TRP A 75 -19.20 -5.84 0.82
C TRP A 75 -18.58 -6.71 -0.26
N LEU A 76 -17.91 -7.76 0.14
CA LEU A 76 -17.37 -8.77 -0.78
C LEU A 76 -18.50 -9.48 -1.54
N ASN A 77 -19.68 -9.58 -0.94
CA ASN A 77 -20.85 -10.21 -1.53
C ASN A 77 -21.72 -9.31 -2.41
N GLY A 78 -21.51 -7.99 -2.44
CA GLY A 78 -22.43 -7.08 -3.13
C GLY A 78 -21.85 -5.86 -3.82
N GLY A 79 -20.60 -5.51 -3.56
CA GLY A 79 -20.05 -4.21 -3.99
C GLY A 79 -19.17 -4.24 -5.24
N LEU A 80 -18.37 -5.27 -5.43
CA LEU A 80 -17.52 -5.41 -6.60
C LEU A 80 -17.90 -6.64 -7.42
N PRO A 81 -18.09 -6.52 -8.73
CA PRO A 81 -18.36 -7.67 -9.59
C PRO A 81 -17.22 -8.68 -9.50
N GLY A 82 -17.54 -9.93 -9.17
CA GLY A 82 -16.61 -11.04 -9.25
C GLY A 82 -15.76 -11.31 -8.01
N THR A 83 -16.17 -10.87 -6.80
CA THR A 83 -15.51 -11.33 -5.57
C THR A 83 -15.82 -12.80 -5.31
N THR A 84 -14.80 -13.63 -5.40
CA THR A 84 -14.84 -15.03 -5.02
C THR A 84 -13.72 -15.30 -4.02
N ALA A 85 -13.97 -16.18 -3.05
CA ALA A 85 -12.86 -16.70 -2.25
C ALA A 85 -11.87 -17.37 -3.18
N LEU A 86 -10.59 -16.98 -3.10
CA LEU A 86 -9.55 -17.64 -3.87
C LEU A 86 -9.37 -19.06 -3.33
N HIS A 87 -9.44 -20.01 -4.23
CA HIS A 87 -8.95 -21.36 -3.93
C HIS A 87 -7.42 -21.30 -3.82
N PRO A 88 -6.83 -22.11 -2.91
CA PRO A 88 -5.38 -22.16 -2.81
C PRO A 88 -4.77 -22.42 -4.17
N GLY A 89 -3.95 -21.47 -4.64
CA GLY A 89 -3.11 -21.64 -5.81
C GLY A 89 -1.91 -22.53 -5.51
N ALA A 90 -1.05 -22.73 -6.50
CA ALA A 90 0.23 -23.39 -6.27
C ALA A 90 1.02 -22.61 -5.19
N ASN A 91 1.68 -23.35 -4.28
CA ASN A 91 2.45 -22.80 -3.14
C ASN A 91 1.65 -21.95 -2.15
N MET A 92 0.32 -22.16 -2.08
CA MET A 92 -0.54 -21.52 -1.09
C MET A 92 -1.23 -22.57 -0.21
N ASN A 93 -1.30 -22.30 1.10
CA ASN A 93 -2.01 -23.13 2.06
C ASN A 93 -2.94 -22.27 2.91
N ILE A 94 -4.23 -22.57 2.90
CA ILE A 94 -5.25 -21.79 3.61
C ILE A 94 -5.99 -22.70 4.58
N GLN A 95 -6.00 -22.32 5.85
CA GLN A 95 -6.70 -23.05 6.91
C GLN A 95 -8.21 -22.80 6.86
N GLN A 96 -8.86 -23.28 5.83
CA GLN A 96 -10.31 -23.06 5.59
C GLN A 96 -11.21 -23.57 6.72
N GLY A 97 -10.81 -24.65 7.39
CA GLY A 97 -11.56 -25.20 8.53
C GLY A 97 -11.63 -24.29 9.75
N ALA A 98 -10.74 -23.29 9.86
CA ALA A 98 -10.76 -22.25 10.87
C ALA A 98 -11.47 -20.97 10.41
N GLY A 99 -12.07 -20.96 9.22
CA GLY A 99 -12.71 -19.78 8.66
C GLY A 99 -11.79 -18.87 7.86
N CYS A 100 -10.53 -19.28 7.62
CA CYS A 100 -9.60 -18.48 6.86
C CYS A 100 -9.85 -18.54 5.35
N SER A 101 -9.62 -17.42 4.69
CA SER A 101 -9.68 -17.33 3.22
C SER A 101 -8.76 -16.22 2.69
N ILE A 102 -8.62 -16.14 1.38
CA ILE A 102 -8.07 -14.97 0.70
C ILE A 102 -9.18 -14.40 -0.17
N ASN A 103 -9.41 -13.11 -0.07
CA ASN A 103 -10.44 -12.43 -0.82
C ASN A 103 -9.88 -11.99 -2.18
N SER A 104 -10.57 -12.37 -3.24
CA SER A 104 -10.27 -11.94 -4.60
C SER A 104 -11.27 -10.86 -5.03
N TYR A 105 -10.73 -9.76 -5.52
CA TYR A 105 -11.51 -8.67 -6.10
C TYR A 105 -11.43 -8.76 -7.63
N GLY A 106 -12.40 -9.46 -8.22
CA GLY A 106 -12.51 -9.55 -9.69
C GLY A 106 -11.28 -10.20 -10.35
N THR A 107 -10.49 -9.43 -11.06
CA THR A 107 -9.31 -9.88 -11.84
C THR A 107 -7.99 -9.66 -11.10
N LEU A 108 -8.00 -9.59 -9.79
CA LEU A 108 -6.80 -9.57 -8.94
C LEU A 108 -6.01 -10.87 -9.11
N SER A 109 -4.70 -10.78 -9.32
CA SER A 109 -3.81 -11.94 -9.37
C SER A 109 -2.97 -12.01 -8.11
N ILE A 110 -2.97 -13.18 -7.45
CA ILE A 110 -2.09 -13.48 -6.32
C ILE A 110 -1.24 -14.68 -6.68
N THR A 111 0.07 -14.53 -6.60
CA THR A 111 1.05 -15.59 -6.89
C THR A 111 2.01 -15.74 -5.72
N ALA A 112 2.29 -16.97 -5.33
CA ALA A 112 3.25 -17.30 -4.29
C ALA A 112 4.41 -18.11 -4.88
N ASP A 113 5.64 -17.67 -4.62
CA ASP A 113 6.86 -18.27 -5.15
C ASP A 113 7.79 -18.78 -4.04
N GLY A 114 8.72 -19.63 -4.41
CA GLY A 114 9.70 -20.23 -3.50
C GLY A 114 9.03 -21.07 -2.42
N GLY A 115 9.23 -20.71 -1.14
CA GLY A 115 8.62 -21.38 0.00
C GLY A 115 7.12 -21.17 0.17
N GLY A 116 6.52 -20.32 -0.67
CA GLY A 116 5.09 -20.09 -0.72
C GLY A 116 4.55 -19.19 0.38
N PHE A 117 3.23 -19.18 0.46
CA PHE A 117 2.42 -18.34 1.33
C PHE A 117 1.31 -19.17 1.98
N ALA A 118 0.92 -18.80 3.18
CA ALA A 118 -0.20 -19.45 3.86
C ALA A 118 -1.03 -18.46 4.68
N VAL A 119 -2.25 -18.89 5.00
CA VAL A 119 -3.19 -18.17 5.87
C VAL A 119 -3.65 -19.12 6.96
N ARG A 120 -3.63 -18.66 8.20
CA ARG A 120 -4.04 -19.45 9.36
C ARG A 120 -4.66 -18.61 10.47
N ASP A 121 -5.37 -19.26 11.35
CA ASP A 121 -5.76 -18.78 12.67
C ASP A 121 -4.76 -19.28 13.72
N GLY A 122 -4.38 -18.40 14.64
CA GLY A 122 -3.52 -18.69 15.79
C GLY A 122 -2.06 -19.02 15.45
N SER A 123 -1.18 -18.92 16.43
CA SER A 123 0.27 -19.13 16.28
C SER A 123 0.67 -20.60 16.10
N ALA A 124 1.81 -20.83 15.43
CA ALA A 124 2.50 -22.10 15.34
C ALA A 124 4.02 -21.91 15.45
N ASN A 125 4.78 -23.01 15.53
CA ASN A 125 6.24 -22.94 15.63
C ASN A 125 6.95 -22.23 14.46
N TYR A 126 6.25 -22.05 13.35
CA TYR A 126 6.76 -21.46 12.10
C TYR A 126 6.04 -20.17 11.69
N ALA A 127 5.09 -19.68 12.51
CA ALA A 127 4.40 -18.40 12.29
C ALA A 127 3.80 -17.92 13.61
N ALA A 128 4.02 -16.66 13.94
CA ALA A 128 3.43 -16.02 15.11
C ALA A 128 2.25 -15.15 14.67
N THR A 129 1.12 -15.26 15.36
CA THR A 129 0.02 -14.31 15.19
C THR A 129 0.51 -12.90 15.51
N PRO A 130 0.20 -11.87 14.70
CA PRO A 130 0.46 -10.49 15.07
C PRO A 130 -0.09 -10.16 16.46
N ALA A 131 0.59 -9.31 17.22
CA ALA A 131 0.24 -9.09 18.63
C ALA A 131 -1.20 -8.58 18.79
N ASN A 132 -1.97 -9.21 19.68
CA ASN A 132 -3.39 -8.93 19.94
C ASN A 132 -4.35 -9.24 18.78
N ASP A 133 -3.90 -9.92 17.75
CA ASP A 133 -4.74 -10.45 16.70
C ASP A 133 -5.29 -11.82 17.13
N SER A 134 -6.57 -12.06 16.92
CA SER A 134 -7.26 -13.34 17.21
C SER A 134 -8.04 -13.84 16.00
N THR A 135 -7.68 -13.38 14.82
CA THR A 135 -8.31 -13.72 13.54
C THR A 135 -7.32 -14.43 12.60
N CYS A 136 -7.70 -14.64 11.37
CA CYS A 136 -6.79 -15.24 10.39
C CYS A 136 -5.78 -14.22 9.89
N PHE A 137 -4.55 -14.64 9.72
CA PHE A 137 -3.46 -13.80 9.21
C PHE A 137 -2.64 -14.51 8.13
N GLY A 138 -2.00 -13.73 7.28
CA GLY A 138 -1.10 -14.21 6.23
C GLY A 138 0.32 -14.37 6.73
N TYR A 139 1.04 -15.39 6.24
CA TYR A 139 2.46 -15.57 6.55
C TYR A 139 3.22 -16.32 5.41
N GLY A 140 4.51 -16.08 5.34
CA GLY A 140 5.43 -16.80 4.45
C GLY A 140 6.80 -17.05 5.09
N PRO A 141 7.45 -18.19 4.80
CA PRO A 141 7.02 -19.30 3.95
C PRO A 141 5.88 -20.11 4.57
N GLN A 142 5.14 -20.86 3.74
CA GLN A 142 4.18 -21.84 4.25
C GLN A 142 4.89 -22.94 5.04
N GLN A 143 4.15 -23.68 5.86
CA GLN A 143 4.72 -24.79 6.62
C GLN A 143 5.44 -25.80 5.70
N GLY A 144 6.72 -26.05 6.00
CA GLY A 144 7.56 -26.93 5.20
C GLY A 144 8.06 -26.32 3.88
N GLY A 145 7.72 -25.08 3.60
CA GLY A 145 8.24 -24.34 2.46
C GLY A 145 9.73 -23.99 2.60
N THR A 146 10.41 -23.87 1.47
CA THR A 146 11.83 -23.50 1.40
C THR A 146 11.99 -21.99 1.33
N LEU A 147 13.16 -21.49 1.71
CA LEU A 147 13.52 -20.08 1.57
C LEU A 147 14.33 -19.86 0.27
N PRO A 148 14.24 -18.70 -0.36
CA PRO A 148 13.34 -17.58 -0.04
C PRO A 148 11.89 -17.89 -0.37
N ALA A 149 10.96 -17.07 0.20
CA ALA A 149 9.54 -17.15 -0.09
C ALA A 149 8.99 -15.76 -0.41
N SER A 150 7.96 -15.71 -1.27
CA SER A 150 7.25 -14.47 -1.55
C SER A 150 5.78 -14.70 -1.90
N VAL A 151 4.98 -13.63 -1.71
CA VAL A 151 3.62 -13.52 -2.24
C VAL A 151 3.46 -12.17 -2.90
N LYS A 152 3.13 -12.18 -4.20
CA LYS A 152 2.85 -11.00 -5.01
C LYS A 152 1.35 -10.83 -5.21
N VAL A 153 0.85 -9.63 -4.96
CA VAL A 153 -0.52 -9.21 -5.22
C VAL A 153 -0.50 -8.19 -6.36
N ASP A 154 -1.10 -8.55 -7.48
CA ASP A 154 -1.08 -7.76 -8.72
C ASP A 154 -2.49 -7.28 -9.08
N TYR A 155 -2.68 -5.98 -9.07
CA TYR A 155 -3.92 -5.28 -9.38
C TYR A 155 -3.97 -4.77 -10.82
N THR A 156 -2.95 -5.02 -11.65
CA THR A 156 -2.84 -4.44 -13.00
C THR A 156 -4.10 -4.67 -13.83
N THR A 157 -4.64 -5.89 -13.84
CA THR A 157 -5.86 -6.21 -14.58
C THR A 157 -7.10 -5.60 -13.93
N PHE A 158 -7.18 -5.59 -12.60
CA PHE A 158 -8.27 -4.98 -11.84
C PHE A 158 -8.36 -3.46 -12.09
N LEU A 159 -7.24 -2.75 -12.07
CA LEU A 159 -7.16 -1.33 -12.34
C LEU A 159 -7.47 -1.00 -13.82
N GLY A 160 -7.11 -1.90 -14.71
CA GLY A 160 -7.50 -1.99 -16.12
C GLY A 160 -7.61 -0.67 -16.86
N ALA A 161 -8.74 -0.52 -17.57
CA ALA A 161 -9.02 0.66 -18.38
C ALA A 161 -9.40 1.93 -17.60
N SER A 162 -9.53 1.84 -16.26
CA SER A 162 -9.89 3.01 -15.43
C SER A 162 -8.77 4.05 -15.32
N GLY A 163 -7.52 3.66 -15.60
CA GLY A 163 -6.35 4.49 -15.37
C GLY A 163 -6.06 4.75 -13.88
N ALA A 164 -6.80 4.10 -12.99
CA ALA A 164 -6.60 4.17 -11.55
C ALA A 164 -5.25 3.55 -11.16
N LYS A 165 -4.69 4.01 -10.06
CA LYS A 165 -3.44 3.52 -9.50
C LYS A 165 -3.57 3.40 -8.00
N ILE A 166 -2.68 2.65 -7.39
CA ILE A 166 -2.63 2.50 -5.95
C ILE A 166 -1.58 3.47 -5.41
N ASN A 167 -1.98 4.31 -4.47
CA ASN A 167 -1.11 5.30 -3.82
C ASN A 167 -0.97 5.09 -2.32
N TYR A 168 -1.55 4.01 -1.79
CA TYR A 168 -1.45 3.67 -0.38
C TYR A 168 -1.42 2.17 -0.19
N LEU A 169 -0.52 1.70 0.67
CA LEU A 169 -0.53 0.37 1.25
C LEU A 169 -0.48 0.51 2.76
N GLY A 170 -1.43 -0.09 3.46
CA GLY A 170 -1.40 -0.30 4.90
C GLY A 170 -1.30 -1.78 5.20
N VAL A 171 -0.56 -2.15 6.23
CA VAL A 171 -0.44 -3.55 6.67
C VAL A 171 -0.21 -3.63 8.17
N TYR A 172 -0.93 -4.50 8.86
CA TYR A 172 -0.58 -4.89 10.22
C TYR A 172 0.55 -5.90 10.14
N TYR A 173 1.73 -5.46 10.48
CA TYR A 173 2.95 -6.24 10.38
C TYR A 173 3.30 -6.81 11.75
N GLY A 174 3.23 -8.14 11.87
CA GLY A 174 3.52 -8.88 13.09
C GLY A 174 4.99 -9.27 13.19
N SER A 175 5.51 -9.31 14.41
CA SER A 175 6.88 -9.79 14.77
C SER A 175 7.97 -9.44 13.73
N ILE A 176 8.00 -8.18 13.28
CA ILE A 176 8.85 -7.70 12.18
C ILE A 176 10.28 -8.21 12.28
N ASP A 177 10.78 -8.81 11.20
CA ASP A 177 12.15 -9.31 11.08
C ASP A 177 12.97 -8.53 10.05
N ASN A 178 14.29 -8.44 10.29
CA ASN A 178 15.21 -7.73 9.39
C ASN A 178 15.25 -8.29 7.97
N TYR A 179 14.91 -9.55 7.79
CA TYR A 179 14.96 -10.28 6.53
C TYR A 179 13.65 -10.25 5.73
N ASN A 180 12.63 -9.56 6.24
CA ASN A 180 11.34 -9.38 5.60
C ASN A 180 11.31 -8.06 4.82
N ASN A 181 10.90 -8.09 3.56
CA ASN A 181 10.91 -6.94 2.68
C ASN A 181 9.58 -6.79 1.92
N ILE A 182 9.24 -5.55 1.59
CA ILE A 182 8.09 -5.22 0.75
C ILE A 182 8.61 -4.59 -0.54
N ALA A 183 8.31 -5.20 -1.68
CA ALA A 183 8.62 -4.69 -3.01
C ALA A 183 7.38 -4.09 -3.67
N PHE A 184 7.57 -3.09 -4.53
CA PHE A 184 6.50 -2.45 -5.28
C PHE A 184 6.80 -2.45 -6.77
N TYR A 185 5.76 -2.53 -7.60
CA TYR A 185 5.88 -2.60 -9.05
C TYR A 185 5.02 -1.52 -9.70
N GLY A 186 5.63 -0.78 -10.62
CA GLY A 186 4.94 0.24 -11.40
C GLY A 186 4.09 -0.35 -12.53
N THR A 187 3.42 0.52 -13.26
CA THR A 187 2.52 0.16 -14.39
C THR A 187 3.22 -0.59 -15.53
N ASN A 188 4.54 -0.50 -15.61
CA ASN A 188 5.37 -1.25 -16.57
C ASN A 188 5.75 -2.64 -16.10
N GLY A 189 5.30 -3.08 -14.90
CA GLY A 189 5.62 -4.34 -14.27
C GLY A 189 7.03 -4.43 -13.70
N ASN A 190 7.83 -3.36 -13.80
CA ASN A 190 9.17 -3.30 -13.22
C ASN A 190 9.12 -2.89 -11.74
N LEU A 191 10.15 -3.28 -11.00
CA LEU A 191 10.36 -2.84 -9.64
C LEU A 191 10.38 -1.31 -9.57
N LEU A 192 9.59 -0.74 -8.66
CA LEU A 192 9.50 0.70 -8.46
C LEU A 192 10.70 1.17 -7.65
N GLN A 193 11.60 1.91 -8.30
CA GLN A 193 12.77 2.50 -7.66
C GLN A 193 12.64 4.02 -7.66
N ILE A 194 12.76 4.62 -6.47
CA ILE A 194 12.58 6.06 -6.27
C ILE A 194 13.87 6.62 -5.67
N ALA A 195 14.61 7.36 -6.47
CA ALA A 195 15.91 7.91 -6.09
C ALA A 195 15.79 8.80 -4.84
N GLY A 196 16.68 8.58 -3.86
CA GLY A 196 16.78 9.40 -2.65
C GLY A 196 15.76 9.08 -1.55
N GLY A 197 14.93 8.03 -1.70
CA GLY A 197 13.96 7.57 -0.70
C GLY A 197 14.20 6.14 -0.23
N LEU A 198 13.30 5.63 0.63
CA LEU A 198 13.31 4.25 1.12
C LEU A 198 13.18 3.22 -0.01
N LEU A 199 12.63 3.58 -1.17
CA LEU A 199 12.54 2.73 -2.36
C LEU A 199 13.70 2.93 -3.35
N ALA A 200 14.85 3.44 -2.91
CA ALA A 200 15.99 3.66 -3.82
C ALA A 200 16.50 2.36 -4.45
N ASP A 201 16.44 1.26 -3.74
CA ASP A 201 16.72 -0.10 -4.21
C ASP A 201 15.47 -0.90 -4.64
N GLY A 202 14.28 -0.29 -4.50
CA GLY A 202 12.99 -0.89 -4.82
C GLY A 202 12.38 -1.73 -3.71
N LEU A 203 12.96 -1.71 -2.51
CA LEU A 203 12.51 -2.48 -1.34
C LEU A 203 12.31 -1.55 -0.14
N ILE A 204 11.28 -1.81 0.65
CA ILE A 204 11.18 -1.35 2.03
C ILE A 204 11.47 -2.54 2.92
N THR A 205 12.55 -2.48 3.66
CA THR A 205 13.03 -3.60 4.46
C THR A 205 12.46 -3.58 5.87
N GLY A 206 12.32 -4.76 6.49
CA GLY A 206 11.97 -4.85 7.91
C GLY A 206 12.99 -4.17 8.81
N ALA A 207 14.26 -4.16 8.43
CA ALA A 207 15.31 -3.44 9.14
C ALA A 207 15.07 -1.91 9.17
N GLU A 208 14.66 -1.32 8.05
CA GLU A 208 14.30 0.12 7.97
C GLU A 208 13.06 0.44 8.80
N ILE A 209 12.04 -0.41 8.75
CA ILE A 209 10.82 -0.26 9.55
C ILE A 209 11.15 -0.32 11.05
N LEU A 210 11.92 -1.31 11.49
CA LEU A 210 12.35 -1.45 12.89
C LEU A 210 13.19 -0.27 13.37
N ALA A 211 14.12 0.20 12.54
CA ALA A 211 14.95 1.36 12.84
C ALA A 211 14.11 2.64 13.01
N ALA A 212 13.10 2.82 12.16
CA ALA A 212 12.22 3.99 12.19
C ALA A 212 11.21 3.95 13.35
N ASN A 213 10.78 2.75 13.80
CA ASN A 213 9.73 2.58 14.81
C ASN A 213 10.26 2.13 16.19
N GLY A 214 11.57 1.93 16.35
CA GLY A 214 12.18 1.51 17.63
C GLY A 214 11.85 0.08 18.03
N GLY A 215 11.55 -0.80 17.08
CA GLY A 215 11.26 -2.22 17.31
C GLY A 215 12.51 -3.09 17.44
N HIS A 216 12.30 -4.35 17.76
CA HIS A 216 13.33 -5.39 17.82
C HIS A 216 12.94 -6.57 16.94
N THR A 217 13.89 -7.05 16.13
CA THR A 217 13.65 -8.16 15.16
C THR A 217 13.03 -9.39 15.85
N GLY A 218 11.98 -9.93 15.23
CA GLY A 218 11.28 -11.14 15.68
C GLY A 218 10.56 -11.06 17.03
N ASN A 219 10.37 -9.87 17.60
CA ASN A 219 9.70 -9.74 18.88
C ASN A 219 8.17 -9.82 18.70
N GLN A 220 7.56 -10.88 19.23
CA GLN A 220 6.13 -11.20 19.05
C GLN A 220 5.18 -10.37 19.91
N THR A 221 5.68 -9.56 20.86
CA THR A 221 4.81 -8.87 21.84
C THR A 221 5.05 -7.36 21.91
N GLN A 222 6.21 -6.89 21.48
CA GLN A 222 6.57 -5.48 21.57
C GLN A 222 5.81 -4.65 20.53
N PRO A 223 5.18 -3.52 20.91
CA PRO A 223 4.45 -2.67 19.97
C PRO A 223 5.29 -2.16 18.80
N GLY A 224 6.60 -1.88 19.00
CA GLY A 224 7.49 -1.45 17.92
C GLY A 224 7.80 -2.53 16.89
N SER A 225 7.57 -3.81 17.22
CA SER A 225 7.77 -4.96 16.34
C SER A 225 6.45 -5.56 15.82
N ASN A 226 5.31 -5.06 16.31
CA ASN A 226 3.97 -5.42 15.90
C ASN A 226 3.20 -4.11 15.72
N VAL A 227 3.19 -3.58 14.52
CA VAL A 227 2.69 -2.23 14.26
C VAL A 227 1.95 -2.18 12.93
N TYR A 228 0.95 -1.30 12.85
CA TYR A 228 0.36 -0.97 11.58
C TYR A 228 1.29 -0.02 10.82
N VAL A 229 1.76 -0.45 9.66
CA VAL A 229 2.66 0.30 8.78
C VAL A 229 1.82 0.93 7.67
N ASN A 230 1.92 2.24 7.52
CA ASN A 230 1.24 2.99 6.47
C ASN A 230 2.28 3.51 5.48
N LEU A 231 2.11 3.20 4.22
CA LEU A 231 2.99 3.59 3.12
C LEU A 231 2.17 4.44 2.13
N ALA A 232 2.44 5.74 2.09
CA ALA A 232 1.77 6.67 1.19
C ALA A 232 2.74 7.10 0.07
N PHE A 233 2.26 7.00 -1.17
CA PHE A 233 3.03 7.25 -2.38
C PHE A 233 2.63 8.59 -3.00
N ALA A 234 3.63 9.39 -3.35
CA ALA A 234 3.41 10.66 -4.02
C ALA A 234 2.91 10.47 -5.47
N PRO A 235 2.33 11.52 -6.06
CA PRO A 235 2.00 11.52 -7.48
C PRO A 235 3.19 11.19 -8.38
N GLY A 236 3.05 10.14 -9.20
CA GLY A 236 4.11 9.62 -10.07
C GLY A 236 4.87 8.43 -9.47
N GLU A 237 4.64 8.10 -8.22
CA GLU A 237 5.26 6.99 -7.50
C GLU A 237 4.27 5.84 -7.24
N GLU A 238 3.06 5.95 -7.77
CA GLU A 238 2.02 4.97 -7.56
C GLU A 238 2.39 3.61 -8.17
N PHE A 239 1.86 2.56 -7.57
CA PHE A 239 2.13 1.19 -7.97
C PHE A 239 0.86 0.45 -8.49
N THR A 240 1.06 -0.69 -9.11
CA THR A 240 -0.01 -1.61 -9.55
C THR A 240 0.10 -2.98 -8.93
N ALA A 241 1.25 -3.31 -8.33
CA ALA A 241 1.45 -4.54 -7.59
C ALA A 241 2.43 -4.33 -6.44
N PHE A 242 2.29 -5.15 -5.40
CA PHE A 242 3.26 -5.25 -4.32
C PHE A 242 3.57 -6.73 -4.04
N GLU A 243 4.68 -6.97 -3.34
CA GLU A 243 5.12 -8.31 -3.01
C GLU A 243 5.76 -8.33 -1.62
N PHE A 244 5.27 -9.20 -0.77
CA PHE A 244 5.92 -9.54 0.50
C PHE A 244 6.96 -10.62 0.25
N ARG A 245 8.19 -10.39 0.69
CA ARG A 245 9.34 -11.25 0.49
C ARG A 245 10.02 -11.57 1.80
N THR A 246 10.45 -12.80 1.97
CA THR A 246 11.23 -13.21 3.13
C THR A 246 12.38 -14.14 2.78
N THR A 247 13.47 -14.01 3.51
CA THR A 247 14.61 -14.95 3.48
C THR A 247 14.77 -15.72 4.79
N GLY A 248 13.81 -15.55 5.72
CA GLY A 248 13.74 -16.23 7.02
C GLY A 248 12.32 -16.66 7.37
N VAL A 249 12.12 -17.26 8.53
CA VAL A 249 10.83 -17.71 9.06
C VAL A 249 10.46 -16.82 10.25
N ALA A 250 9.34 -16.07 10.19
CA ALA A 250 8.45 -15.89 9.08
C ALA A 250 8.18 -14.40 8.82
N PHE A 251 7.44 -14.09 7.75
CA PHE A 251 6.86 -12.78 7.52
C PHE A 251 5.36 -12.90 7.85
N GLU A 252 4.91 -12.33 8.93
CA GLU A 252 3.51 -12.34 9.36
C GLU A 252 2.85 -10.99 9.12
N PHE A 253 1.63 -11.01 8.58
CA PHE A 253 0.88 -9.79 8.29
C PHE A 253 -0.62 -10.03 8.26
N ASP A 254 -1.37 -8.99 8.61
CA ASP A 254 -2.82 -8.96 8.52
C ASP A 254 -3.31 -7.58 8.08
N ASN A 255 -4.62 -7.44 7.89
CA ASN A 255 -5.29 -6.18 7.60
C ASN A 255 -4.61 -5.37 6.49
N VAL A 256 -4.37 -6.04 5.35
CA VAL A 256 -3.73 -5.42 4.19
C VAL A 256 -4.72 -4.48 3.50
N VAL A 257 -4.47 -3.19 3.56
CA VAL A 257 -5.33 -2.15 2.97
C VAL A 257 -4.64 -1.48 1.80
N VAL A 258 -5.30 -1.40 0.65
CA VAL A 258 -4.85 -0.61 -0.49
C VAL A 258 -5.78 0.56 -0.73
N GLY A 259 -5.21 1.74 -1.00
CA GLY A 259 -5.94 2.93 -1.40
C GLY A 259 -5.81 3.17 -2.90
N ILE A 260 -6.94 3.24 -3.60
CA ILE A 260 -6.99 3.45 -5.04
C ILE A 260 -7.29 4.92 -5.33
N ASN A 261 -6.40 5.57 -6.06
CA ASN A 261 -6.56 6.94 -6.49
C ASN A 261 -7.13 6.98 -7.91
N ASN A 262 -8.41 7.28 -8.02
CA ASN A 262 -9.01 7.67 -9.29
C ASN A 262 -8.61 9.11 -9.59
N ARG A 263 -7.44 9.32 -10.19
CA ARG A 263 -7.09 10.65 -10.69
C ARG A 263 -8.01 11.00 -11.84
N THR A 264 -9.06 11.78 -11.55
CA THR A 264 -9.54 12.70 -12.58
C THR A 264 -8.37 13.64 -12.90
N PRO A 265 -7.89 13.71 -14.14
CA PRO A 265 -6.91 14.71 -14.54
C PRO A 265 -7.39 16.06 -14.02
N GLU A 266 -6.52 16.79 -13.31
CA GLU A 266 -6.88 18.14 -12.86
C GLU A 266 -7.43 18.87 -14.08
N PRO A 267 -8.67 19.41 -14.02
CA PRO A 267 -9.27 19.97 -15.20
C PRO A 267 -8.30 21.01 -15.77
N ALA A 268 -8.06 20.96 -17.09
CA ALA A 268 -7.26 21.95 -17.80
C ALA A 268 -7.71 23.41 -17.47
N SER A 269 -8.85 23.54 -16.82
CA SER A 269 -9.37 24.76 -16.19
C SER A 269 -8.39 25.45 -15.21
N LEU A 270 -7.57 24.72 -14.44
CA LEU A 270 -6.55 25.36 -13.58
C LEU A 270 -5.41 25.95 -14.41
N ALA A 271 -4.98 25.25 -15.46
CA ALA A 271 -4.00 25.79 -16.41
C ALA A 271 -4.58 26.98 -17.20
N LEU A 272 -5.84 26.88 -17.65
CA LEU A 272 -6.55 27.96 -18.30
C LEU A 272 -6.79 29.15 -17.39
N LEU A 273 -7.12 28.91 -16.11
CA LEU A 273 -7.25 29.98 -15.10
C LEU A 273 -5.90 30.70 -14.90
N GLY A 274 -4.81 29.94 -14.78
CA GLY A 274 -3.44 30.49 -14.68
C GLY A 274 -3.09 31.35 -15.89
N ILE A 275 -3.31 30.83 -17.10
CA ILE A 275 -3.08 31.58 -18.36
C ILE A 275 -3.98 32.81 -18.45
N GLY A 276 -5.24 32.67 -18.04
CA GLY A 276 -6.22 33.78 -18.01
C GLY A 276 -5.78 34.91 -17.06
N LEU A 277 -5.31 34.59 -15.85
CA LEU A 277 -4.80 35.57 -14.90
C LEU A 277 -3.52 36.27 -15.40
N VAL A 278 -2.61 35.52 -16.03
CA VAL A 278 -1.40 36.12 -16.66
C VAL A 278 -1.79 37.02 -17.83
N GLY A 279 -2.75 36.62 -18.66
CA GLY A 279 -3.30 37.45 -19.75
C GLY A 279 -3.93 38.75 -19.24
N LEU A 280 -4.69 38.67 -18.16
CA LEU A 280 -5.32 39.84 -17.52
C LEU A 280 -4.29 40.79 -16.92
N ALA A 281 -3.23 40.27 -16.27
CA ALA A 281 -2.14 41.05 -15.73
C ALA A 281 -1.35 41.77 -16.85
N ALA A 282 -1.09 41.10 -17.95
CA ALA A 282 -0.43 41.66 -19.12
C ALA A 282 -1.28 42.75 -19.82
N SER A 283 -2.62 42.57 -19.90
CA SER A 283 -3.51 43.55 -20.53
C SER A 283 -3.62 44.87 -19.72
N ARG A 284 -3.59 44.77 -18.38
CA ARG A 284 -3.60 45.95 -17.48
C ARG A 284 -2.32 46.80 -17.61
N ARG A 285 -1.16 46.15 -17.88
CA ARG A 285 0.12 46.86 -18.08
C ARG A 285 0.20 47.61 -19.40
N ARG A 286 -0.63 47.30 -20.39
CA ARG A 286 -0.65 48.00 -21.68
C ARG A 286 -1.53 49.27 -21.65
N LYS A 287 -2.36 49.46 -20.64
CA LYS A 287 -3.26 50.64 -20.52
C LYS A 287 -2.70 51.77 -19.67
N ASN A 288 -1.56 51.56 -19.03
CA ASN A 288 -0.76 52.59 -18.35
C ASN A 288 0.55 52.81 -19.15
#